data_8baec2249f8536dd7fec73f7cc25f1fb
#
_entry.id   8baec2249f8536dd7fec73f7cc25f1fb
#
_cell.length_a   1.000
_cell.length_b   1.000
_cell.length_c   1.000
_cell.angle_alpha   90.00
_cell.angle_beta   90.00
_cell.angle_gamma   90.00
#
_symmetry.space_group_name_H-M   'P 1'
#
loop_
_entity.id
_entity.type
_entity.pdbx_description
1 polymer ?
#
loop_
_entity_poly.entity_id
_entity_poly.type
_entity_poly.pdbx_seq_one_letter_code
_entity_poly.pdbx_strand_id
1 'polypeptide(L)'
;MNKNIALLAAVSVIALTSSANALDFRPYVGAQYNATHVNVKGFEKDINMHSYSVFVGTEYNKYFGTEVFYQNSNKWHKMLSDGKNKIDFDAYGLDVYGYLPLGCEGIVSLIGTAGIANYDFDVANNVKKGSDNGLGYRLGGGIQYNVTNNIGIRALGRYVWTDKLDNMDHLAEFSLGMKYTF
;
A
#
# COMPACT_ATOMS: atom_id res chain seq x y z
N MET A 1 -10.01 -2.34 -16.69
CA MET A 1 -10.13 -0.89 -16.38
C MET A 1 -8.83 -0.21 -16.78
N ASN A 2 -8.87 0.89 -17.52
CA ASN A 2 -7.66 1.47 -18.13
C ASN A 2 -6.72 2.03 -17.04
N LYS A 3 -5.46 1.55 -17.03
CA LYS A 3 -4.37 2.02 -16.13
C LYS A 3 -4.18 3.55 -16.16
N ASN A 4 -4.64 4.20 -17.22
CA ASN A 4 -4.60 5.66 -17.40
C ASN A 4 -5.59 6.43 -16.49
N ILE A 5 -6.68 5.79 -16.02
CA ILE A 5 -7.67 6.44 -15.15
C ILE A 5 -7.13 6.60 -13.73
N ALA A 6 -6.37 5.62 -13.24
CA ALA A 6 -5.75 5.69 -11.92
C ALA A 6 -4.66 6.79 -11.86
N LEU A 7 -3.91 6.95 -12.96
CA LEU A 7 -2.91 8.02 -13.06
C LEU A 7 -3.55 9.42 -13.13
N LEU A 8 -4.69 9.56 -13.82
CA LEU A 8 -5.44 10.82 -13.87
C LEU A 8 -6.04 11.19 -12.51
N ALA A 9 -6.53 10.20 -11.74
CA ALA A 9 -7.05 10.42 -10.40
C ALA A 9 -5.95 10.89 -9.43
N ALA A 10 -4.75 10.33 -9.52
CA ALA A 10 -3.60 10.75 -8.71
C ALA A 10 -3.17 12.20 -9.02
N VAL A 11 -3.15 12.59 -10.30
CA VAL A 11 -2.81 13.95 -10.73
C VAL A 11 -3.88 14.96 -10.31
N SER A 12 -5.17 14.59 -10.32
CA SER A 12 -6.26 15.47 -9.89
C SER A 12 -6.27 15.76 -8.38
N VAL A 13 -5.82 14.81 -7.55
CA VAL A 13 -5.66 15.04 -6.09
C VAL A 13 -4.57 16.09 -5.83
N ILE A 14 -3.47 16.07 -6.58
CA ILE A 14 -2.39 17.06 -6.46
C ILE A 14 -2.87 18.46 -6.93
N ALA A 15 -3.68 18.51 -7.99
CA ALA A 15 -4.16 19.78 -8.55
C ALA A 15 -5.22 20.50 -7.66
N LEU A 16 -6.01 19.76 -6.89
CA LEU A 16 -7.01 20.32 -5.97
C LEU A 16 -6.38 20.97 -4.72
N THR A 17 -5.11 20.68 -4.45
CA THR A 17 -4.42 21.21 -3.27
C THR A 17 -3.88 22.63 -3.45
N SER A 18 -3.84 23.16 -4.67
CA SER A 18 -3.22 24.47 -4.97
C SER A 18 -4.10 25.70 -4.64
N SER A 19 -5.34 25.52 -4.20
CA SER A 19 -6.31 26.63 -4.05
C SER A 19 -6.82 26.91 -2.64
N ALA A 20 -6.33 26.22 -1.60
CA ALA A 20 -6.81 26.41 -0.23
C ALA A 20 -5.78 27.11 0.66
N ASN A 21 -5.90 28.42 0.79
CA ASN A 21 -5.03 29.31 1.58
C ASN A 21 -5.11 29.15 3.11
N ALA A 22 -5.63 28.04 3.65
CA ALA A 22 -5.80 27.85 5.09
C ALA A 22 -5.25 26.53 5.64
N LEU A 23 -4.76 25.63 4.77
CA LEU A 23 -4.20 24.34 5.16
C LEU A 23 -2.73 24.30 4.73
N ASP A 24 -1.86 23.81 5.59
CA ASP A 24 -0.43 23.65 5.32
C ASP A 24 -0.21 22.41 4.46
N PHE A 25 -0.60 22.51 3.19
CA PHE A 25 -0.47 21.41 2.23
C PHE A 25 0.98 21.09 1.95
N ARG A 26 1.40 19.90 2.32
CA ARG A 26 2.73 19.36 2.06
C ARG A 26 2.62 18.12 1.18
N PRO A 27 2.64 18.29 -0.16
CA PRO A 27 2.61 17.15 -1.07
C PRO A 27 3.89 16.33 -0.95
N TYR A 28 3.76 15.02 -1.16
CA TYR A 28 4.89 14.11 -1.12
C TYR A 28 4.75 12.97 -2.13
N VAL A 29 5.89 12.40 -2.50
CA VAL A 29 5.97 11.18 -3.27
C VAL A 29 6.87 10.18 -2.53
N GLY A 30 6.71 8.90 -2.80
CA GLY A 30 7.59 7.92 -2.21
C GLY A 30 7.47 6.53 -2.79
N ALA A 31 8.30 5.65 -2.25
CA ALA A 31 8.28 4.24 -2.58
C ALA A 31 8.47 3.40 -1.31
N GLN A 32 7.93 2.20 -1.32
CA GLN A 32 8.07 1.26 -0.21
C GLN A 32 8.21 -0.17 -0.72
N TYR A 33 8.93 -0.95 0.05
CA TYR A 33 9.00 -2.40 -0.05
C TYR A 33 8.03 -3.02 0.94
N ASN A 34 7.28 -4.05 0.49
CA ASN A 34 6.31 -4.72 1.32
C ASN A 34 6.63 -6.22 1.38
N ALA A 35 6.57 -6.77 2.59
CA ALA A 35 6.58 -8.19 2.86
C ALA A 35 5.19 -8.59 3.36
N THR A 36 4.48 -9.42 2.60
CA THR A 36 3.11 -9.85 2.89
C THR A 36 3.10 -11.30 3.33
N HIS A 37 2.53 -11.55 4.48
CA HIS A 37 2.27 -12.88 5.03
C HIS A 37 0.81 -13.24 4.75
N VAL A 38 0.60 -14.32 4.01
CA VAL A 38 -0.73 -14.80 3.62
C VAL A 38 -1.05 -16.06 4.39
N ASN A 39 -2.08 -16.00 5.23
CA ASN A 39 -2.66 -17.18 5.87
C ASN A 39 -3.79 -17.73 4.99
N VAL A 40 -3.59 -18.93 4.44
CA VAL A 40 -4.59 -19.62 3.62
C VAL A 40 -5.22 -20.74 4.43
N LYS A 41 -6.54 -20.67 4.68
CA LYS A 41 -7.27 -21.75 5.36
C LYS A 41 -7.15 -23.07 4.56
N GLY A 42 -6.59 -24.10 5.19
CA GLY A 42 -6.47 -25.45 4.60
C GLY A 42 -5.11 -25.77 3.98
N PHE A 43 -4.15 -24.88 4.02
CA PHE A 43 -2.75 -25.17 3.66
C PHE A 43 -1.85 -24.90 4.87
N GLU A 44 -1.11 -25.91 5.34
CA GLU A 44 -0.14 -25.81 6.44
C GLU A 44 1.12 -24.98 6.11
N LYS A 45 1.11 -24.15 5.08
CA LYS A 45 2.31 -23.46 4.64
C LYS A 45 2.05 -21.98 4.41
N ASP A 46 2.63 -21.16 5.28
CA ASP A 46 2.70 -19.71 5.14
C ASP A 46 3.37 -19.31 3.82
N ILE A 47 2.71 -18.44 3.05
CA ILE A 47 3.24 -17.89 1.80
C ILE A 47 3.76 -16.49 2.07
N ASN A 48 5.08 -16.29 1.94
CA ASN A 48 5.69 -14.98 1.99
C ASN A 48 5.77 -14.39 0.59
N MET A 49 5.13 -13.27 0.38
CA MET A 49 5.17 -12.52 -0.89
C MET A 49 5.87 -11.18 -0.68
N HIS A 50 6.64 -10.78 -1.68
CA HIS A 50 7.35 -9.50 -1.68
C HIS A 50 6.79 -8.61 -2.79
N SER A 51 6.58 -7.33 -2.49
CA SER A 51 6.06 -6.38 -3.45
C SER A 51 6.70 -5.00 -3.26
N TYR A 52 6.59 -4.17 -4.30
CA TYR A 52 7.02 -2.78 -4.27
C TYR A 52 5.81 -1.89 -4.53
N SER A 53 5.74 -0.78 -3.80
CA SER A 53 4.71 0.22 -4.04
C SER A 53 5.35 1.57 -4.30
N VAL A 54 4.70 2.33 -5.17
CA VAL A 54 4.93 3.76 -5.32
C VAL A 54 3.68 4.48 -4.86
N PHE A 55 3.86 5.65 -4.29
CA PHE A 55 2.75 6.42 -3.74
C PHE A 55 2.95 7.91 -3.90
N VAL A 56 1.85 8.62 -3.95
CA VAL A 56 1.77 10.08 -3.90
C VAL A 56 0.71 10.47 -2.89
N GLY A 57 0.96 11.52 -2.14
CA GLY A 57 0.03 11.95 -1.10
C GLY A 57 0.22 13.40 -0.71
N THR A 58 -0.55 13.81 0.27
CA THR A 58 -0.41 15.13 0.88
C THR A 58 -0.66 15.05 2.39
N GLU A 59 0.14 15.77 3.15
CA GLU A 59 -0.13 16.09 4.53
C GLU A 59 -0.90 17.41 4.56
N TYR A 60 -2.09 17.42 5.17
CA TYR A 60 -2.93 18.62 5.32
C TYR A 60 -2.54 19.43 6.55
N ASN A 61 -1.91 18.76 7.49
CA ASN A 61 -1.34 19.32 8.71
C ASN A 61 -0.42 18.27 9.34
N LYS A 62 0.17 18.59 10.50
CA LYS A 62 1.06 17.66 11.23
C LYS A 62 0.40 16.39 11.78
N TYR A 63 -0.94 16.27 11.68
CA TYR A 63 -1.70 15.15 12.25
C TYR A 63 -2.41 14.28 11.21
N PHE A 64 -2.61 14.78 9.99
CA PHE A 64 -3.48 14.13 9.02
C PHE A 64 -2.96 14.24 7.58
N GLY A 65 -3.07 13.16 6.82
CA GLY A 65 -2.73 13.11 5.40
C GLY A 65 -3.50 12.04 4.64
N THR A 66 -3.43 12.11 3.32
CA THR A 66 -3.97 11.09 2.42
C THR A 66 -2.94 10.68 1.38
N GLU A 67 -3.06 9.44 0.90
CA GLU A 67 -2.10 8.84 -0.02
C GLU A 67 -2.82 7.93 -1.01
N VAL A 68 -2.49 8.07 -2.29
CA VAL A 68 -2.84 7.10 -3.34
C VAL A 68 -1.61 6.28 -3.66
N PHE A 69 -1.76 4.98 -3.77
CA PHE A 69 -0.65 4.08 -4.03
C PHE A 69 -0.96 3.10 -5.16
N TYR A 70 0.10 2.62 -5.77
CA TYR A 70 0.12 1.47 -6.66
C TYR A 70 1.17 0.48 -6.17
N GLN A 71 0.79 -0.78 -6.03
CA GLN A 71 1.60 -1.89 -5.53
C GLN A 71 1.64 -2.98 -6.58
N ASN A 72 2.83 -3.48 -6.84
CA ASN A 72 3.07 -4.60 -7.76
C ASN A 72 3.88 -5.68 -7.05
N SER A 73 3.41 -6.92 -7.09
CA SER A 73 4.15 -8.05 -6.56
C SER A 73 5.08 -8.61 -7.62
N ASN A 74 6.34 -8.83 -7.25
CA ASN A 74 7.28 -9.55 -8.09
C ASN A 74 6.90 -11.04 -8.16
N LYS A 75 6.98 -11.58 -9.38
CA LYS A 75 6.70 -12.96 -9.74
C LYS A 75 7.44 -13.95 -8.86
N TRP A 76 6.71 -14.63 -7.99
CA TRP A 76 7.27 -15.71 -7.20
C TRP A 76 7.30 -17.00 -8.04
N HIS A 77 8.52 -17.48 -8.35
CA HIS A 77 8.72 -18.77 -8.98
C HIS A 77 8.83 -19.84 -7.90
N LYS A 78 7.76 -20.55 -7.57
CA LYS A 78 7.85 -21.77 -6.79
C LYS A 78 7.83 -22.95 -7.77
N MET A 79 8.98 -23.61 -7.93
CA MET A 79 9.05 -24.95 -8.50
C MET A 79 8.35 -25.92 -7.54
N LEU A 80 7.05 -26.12 -7.72
CA LEU A 80 6.42 -27.37 -7.30
C LEU A 80 6.57 -28.36 -8.45
N SER A 81 6.84 -29.61 -8.11
CA SER A 81 7.23 -30.74 -8.96
C SER A 81 6.30 -31.06 -10.14
N ASP A 82 5.25 -30.27 -10.38
CA ASP A 82 4.28 -30.53 -11.45
C ASP A 82 3.58 -29.23 -11.86
N GLY A 83 4.24 -28.43 -12.72
CA GLY A 83 3.62 -27.27 -13.36
C GLY A 83 4.00 -25.91 -12.74
N LYS A 84 4.44 -24.99 -13.60
CA LYS A 84 4.77 -23.58 -13.26
C LYS A 84 3.49 -22.81 -12.91
N ASN A 85 3.13 -22.76 -11.65
CA ASN A 85 2.09 -21.84 -11.16
C ASN A 85 2.71 -20.49 -10.86
N LYS A 86 2.29 -19.47 -11.58
CA LYS A 86 2.71 -18.10 -11.44
C LYS A 86 1.55 -17.31 -10.82
N ILE A 87 1.78 -16.76 -9.65
CA ILE A 87 0.82 -15.89 -8.97
C ILE A 87 1.44 -14.49 -8.93
N ASP A 88 0.79 -13.56 -9.60
CA ASP A 88 1.13 -12.14 -9.57
C ASP A 88 -0.08 -11.39 -9.01
N PHE A 89 0.12 -10.33 -8.25
CA PHE A 89 -0.97 -9.42 -7.91
C PHE A 89 -0.54 -7.96 -8.08
N ASP A 90 -1.49 -7.18 -8.55
CA ASP A 90 -1.43 -5.72 -8.58
C ASP A 90 -2.45 -5.17 -7.59
N ALA A 91 -2.10 -4.13 -6.85
CA ALA A 91 -3.05 -3.43 -6.00
C ALA A 91 -2.93 -1.92 -6.18
N TYR A 92 -4.05 -1.22 -6.10
CA TYR A 92 -4.10 0.24 -6.09
C TYR A 92 -5.20 0.70 -5.16
N GLY A 93 -4.96 1.81 -4.47
CA GLY A 93 -5.92 2.26 -3.47
C GLY A 93 -5.63 3.62 -2.90
N LEU A 94 -6.42 3.95 -1.89
CA LEU A 94 -6.37 5.19 -1.12
C LEU A 94 -6.20 4.85 0.35
N ASP A 95 -5.20 5.43 0.99
CA ASP A 95 -4.97 5.35 2.43
C ASP A 95 -5.12 6.75 3.06
N VAL A 96 -5.71 6.79 4.23
CA VAL A 96 -5.77 7.93 5.13
C VAL A 96 -4.75 7.71 6.24
N TYR A 97 -3.97 8.72 6.57
CA TYR A 97 -2.94 8.68 7.59
C TYR A 97 -3.25 9.62 8.74
N GLY A 98 -3.14 9.10 9.96
CA GLY A 98 -3.06 9.89 11.18
C GLY A 98 -1.62 9.86 11.70
N TYR A 99 -1.09 11.01 12.08
CA TYR A 99 0.25 11.17 12.64
C TYR A 99 0.17 11.70 14.07
N LEU A 100 0.91 11.07 14.98
CA LEU A 100 1.11 11.55 16.32
C LEU A 100 2.60 11.87 16.50
N PRO A 101 3.02 13.15 16.37
CA PRO A 101 4.41 13.55 16.56
C PRO A 101 4.88 13.25 18.00
N LEU A 102 6.03 12.65 18.15
CA LEU A 102 6.67 12.36 19.42
C LEU A 102 7.79 13.35 19.70
N GLY A 103 7.80 13.89 20.91
CA GLY A 103 8.80 14.89 21.32
C GLY A 103 8.54 16.29 20.75
N CYS A 104 9.39 17.24 21.15
CA CYS A 104 9.21 18.66 20.82
C CYS A 104 9.55 19.01 19.36
N GLU A 105 10.37 18.19 18.70
CA GLU A 105 10.88 18.47 17.35
C GLU A 105 10.09 17.74 16.24
N GLY A 106 9.21 16.77 16.60
CA GLY A 106 8.42 16.03 15.62
C GLY A 106 9.24 15.17 14.65
N ILE A 107 10.50 14.85 15.01
CA ILE A 107 11.41 14.02 14.20
C ILE A 107 10.84 12.61 14.04
N VAL A 108 10.22 12.10 15.11
CA VAL A 108 9.55 10.78 15.12
C VAL A 108 8.05 10.99 15.24
N SER A 109 7.28 10.24 14.46
CA SER A 109 5.82 10.21 14.58
C SER A 109 5.33 8.78 14.63
N LEU A 110 4.35 8.51 15.51
CA LEU A 110 3.52 7.32 15.37
C LEU A 110 2.55 7.53 14.21
N ILE A 111 2.29 6.47 13.46
CA ILE A 111 1.38 6.50 12.33
C ILE A 111 0.24 5.51 12.58
N GLY A 112 -0.98 5.96 12.36
CA GLY A 112 -2.15 5.12 12.12
C GLY A 112 -2.59 5.28 10.67
N THR A 113 -2.99 4.20 10.02
CA THR A 113 -3.49 4.25 8.63
C THR A 113 -4.72 3.40 8.46
N ALA A 114 -5.67 3.90 7.67
CA ALA A 114 -6.86 3.17 7.23
C ALA A 114 -7.08 3.45 5.74
N GLY A 115 -7.51 2.44 4.97
CA GLY A 115 -7.68 2.62 3.55
C GLY A 115 -8.47 1.53 2.87
N ILE A 116 -8.67 1.75 1.57
CA ILE A 116 -9.32 0.82 0.67
C ILE A 116 -8.43 0.59 -0.56
N ALA A 117 -8.38 -0.63 -1.04
CA ALA A 117 -7.63 -0.98 -2.23
C ALA A 117 -8.37 -2.00 -3.07
N ASN A 118 -8.17 -1.91 -4.38
CA ASN A 118 -8.56 -2.97 -5.29
C ASN A 118 -7.35 -3.86 -5.54
N TYR A 119 -7.54 -5.16 -5.40
CA TYR A 119 -6.53 -6.19 -5.62
C TYR A 119 -6.89 -6.98 -6.86
N ASP A 120 -6.00 -6.98 -7.85
CA ASP A 120 -6.11 -7.77 -9.08
C ASP A 120 -5.14 -8.95 -8.97
N PHE A 121 -5.67 -10.18 -8.87
CA PHE A 121 -4.89 -11.40 -8.83
C PHE A 121 -4.90 -12.08 -10.20
N ASP A 122 -3.72 -12.25 -10.79
CA ASP A 122 -3.53 -13.04 -12.01
C ASP A 122 -2.95 -14.41 -11.63
N VAL A 123 -3.79 -15.44 -11.74
CA VAL A 123 -3.37 -16.84 -11.58
C VAL A 123 -3.19 -17.45 -12.97
N ALA A 124 -1.97 -17.61 -13.42
CA ALA A 124 -1.63 -18.28 -14.65
C ALA A 124 -1.38 -19.78 -14.40
N ASN A 125 -2.43 -20.59 -14.54
CA ASN A 125 -2.33 -22.03 -14.71
C ASN A 125 -2.40 -22.37 -16.20
N ASN A 126 -1.64 -23.39 -16.66
CA ASN A 126 -1.61 -23.87 -18.05
C ASN A 126 -2.99 -24.27 -18.63
N VAL A 127 -4.08 -24.23 -17.84
CA VAL A 127 -5.42 -24.69 -18.23
C VAL A 127 -6.52 -23.63 -18.05
N LYS A 128 -6.34 -22.60 -17.16
CA LYS A 128 -7.32 -21.52 -16.98
C LYS A 128 -6.62 -20.22 -16.56
N LYS A 129 -6.87 -19.14 -17.31
CA LYS A 129 -6.63 -17.77 -16.89
C LYS A 129 -7.84 -17.33 -16.06
N GLY A 130 -7.70 -17.20 -14.76
CA GLY A 130 -8.68 -16.57 -13.88
C GLY A 130 -8.10 -15.23 -13.41
N SER A 131 -8.77 -14.14 -13.75
CA SER A 131 -8.53 -12.83 -13.12
C SER A 131 -9.64 -12.62 -12.11
N ASP A 132 -9.27 -12.46 -10.84
CA ASP A 132 -10.22 -12.22 -9.76
C ASP A 132 -9.92 -10.84 -9.13
N ASN A 133 -10.94 -9.99 -9.09
CA ASN A 133 -10.83 -8.64 -8.55
C ASN A 133 -11.52 -8.57 -7.19
N GLY A 134 -10.81 -8.17 -6.16
CA GLY A 134 -11.33 -8.04 -4.80
C GLY A 134 -11.11 -6.64 -4.22
N LEU A 135 -12.14 -6.09 -3.56
CA LEU A 135 -12.00 -4.91 -2.74
C LEU A 135 -11.44 -5.32 -1.37
N GLY A 136 -10.36 -4.67 -0.93
CA GLY A 136 -9.78 -4.89 0.38
C GLY A 136 -9.84 -3.63 1.24
N TYR A 137 -10.11 -3.83 2.53
CA TYR A 137 -10.02 -2.80 3.57
C TYR A 137 -8.70 -2.97 4.29
N ARG A 138 -7.99 -1.87 4.50
CA ARG A 138 -6.66 -1.85 5.09
C ARG A 138 -6.68 -1.05 6.38
N LEU A 139 -6.12 -1.62 7.46
CA LEU A 139 -5.87 -0.92 8.70
C LEU A 139 -4.44 -1.20 9.15
N GLY A 140 -3.75 -0.19 9.63
CA GLY A 140 -2.37 -0.37 10.02
C GLY A 140 -1.86 0.68 10.98
N GLY A 141 -0.63 0.47 11.40
CA GLY A 141 0.11 1.40 12.25
C GLY A 141 1.60 1.21 12.11
N GLY A 142 2.34 2.20 12.57
CA GLY A 142 3.79 2.16 12.49
C GLY A 142 4.46 3.42 12.98
N ILE A 143 5.65 3.64 12.48
CA ILE A 143 6.48 4.79 12.83
C ILE A 143 7.02 5.47 11.58
N GLN A 144 7.15 6.79 11.66
CA GLN A 144 7.86 7.61 10.68
C GLN A 144 9.00 8.34 11.37
N TYR A 145 10.17 8.32 10.75
CA TYR A 145 11.34 9.08 11.15
C TYR A 145 11.67 10.10 10.05
N ASN A 146 11.62 11.37 10.37
CA ASN A 146 11.97 12.46 9.46
C ASN A 146 13.48 12.69 9.53
N VAL A 147 14.22 12.18 8.55
CA VAL A 147 15.69 12.32 8.45
C VAL A 147 16.07 13.77 8.20
N THR A 148 15.27 14.46 7.38
CA THR A 148 15.34 15.90 7.11
C THR A 148 13.95 16.49 7.04
N ASN A 149 13.82 17.79 6.81
CA ASN A 149 12.51 18.43 6.60
C ASN A 149 11.77 17.90 5.38
N ASN A 150 12.49 17.32 4.42
CA ASN A 150 11.94 16.83 3.16
C ASN A 150 11.94 15.29 3.05
N ILE A 151 12.80 14.58 3.79
CA ILE A 151 12.98 13.14 3.67
C ILE A 151 12.50 12.44 4.93
N GLY A 152 11.53 11.54 4.77
CA GLY A 152 11.04 10.66 5.81
C GLY A 152 11.20 9.20 5.47
N ILE A 153 11.57 8.39 6.46
CA ILE A 153 11.58 6.93 6.40
C ILE A 153 10.42 6.44 7.26
N ARG A 154 9.67 5.45 6.78
CA ARG A 154 8.54 4.89 7.52
C ARG A 154 8.57 3.37 7.54
N ALA A 155 8.18 2.79 8.68
CA ALA A 155 7.92 1.37 8.85
C ALA A 155 6.47 1.19 9.29
N LEU A 156 5.71 0.34 8.58
CA LEU A 156 4.28 0.13 8.79
C LEU A 156 3.96 -1.35 8.85
N GLY A 157 3.10 -1.74 9.80
CA GLY A 157 2.39 -3.01 9.79
C GLY A 157 0.94 -2.76 9.39
N ARG A 158 0.41 -3.51 8.44
CA ARG A 158 -0.97 -3.42 7.97
C ARG A 158 -1.65 -4.76 8.02
N TYR A 159 -2.92 -4.71 8.31
CA TYR A 159 -3.85 -5.82 8.22
C TYR A 159 -4.87 -5.52 7.12
N VAL A 160 -5.08 -6.48 6.22
CA VAL A 160 -5.97 -6.31 5.07
C VAL A 160 -7.05 -7.37 5.13
N TRP A 161 -8.31 -6.93 5.09
CA TRP A 161 -9.48 -7.77 4.94
C TRP A 161 -9.94 -7.67 3.49
N THR A 162 -10.10 -8.81 2.83
CA THR A 162 -10.59 -8.87 1.45
C THR A 162 -12.02 -9.39 1.42
N ASP A 163 -12.91 -8.65 0.74
CA ASP A 163 -14.29 -9.07 0.51
C ASP A 163 -14.33 -9.89 -0.80
N LYS A 164 -14.90 -11.10 -0.78
CA LYS A 164 -15.08 -12.01 -1.95
C LYS A 164 -13.92 -12.91 -2.38
N LEU A 165 -12.89 -13.11 -1.61
CA LEU A 165 -11.95 -14.20 -1.85
C LEU A 165 -12.31 -15.37 -0.95
N ASP A 166 -13.06 -16.37 -1.46
CA ASP A 166 -13.62 -17.52 -0.72
C ASP A 166 -12.60 -18.34 0.12
N ASN A 167 -11.30 -18.12 -0.08
CA ASN A 167 -10.22 -18.83 0.61
C ASN A 167 -9.17 -17.94 1.29
N MET A 168 -9.31 -16.60 1.26
CA MET A 168 -8.37 -15.67 1.90
C MET A 168 -9.12 -14.67 2.77
N ASP A 169 -9.14 -14.87 4.08
CA ASP A 169 -9.85 -13.98 4.99
C ASP A 169 -9.03 -12.74 5.38
N HIS A 170 -7.70 -12.83 5.41
CA HIS A 170 -6.86 -11.72 5.85
C HIS A 170 -5.39 -11.86 5.42
N LEU A 171 -4.75 -10.73 5.24
CA LEU A 171 -3.34 -10.59 4.91
C LEU A 171 -2.67 -9.69 5.96
N ALA A 172 -1.51 -10.10 6.45
CA ALA A 172 -0.65 -9.25 7.25
C ALA A 172 0.50 -8.74 6.37
N GLU A 173 0.66 -7.43 6.27
CA GLU A 173 1.69 -6.77 5.47
C GLU A 173 2.60 -5.93 6.35
N PHE A 174 3.90 -6.12 6.21
CA PHE A 174 4.92 -5.24 6.78
C PHE A 174 5.59 -4.47 5.65
N SER A 175 5.72 -3.14 5.80
CA SER A 175 6.32 -2.28 4.79
C SER A 175 7.39 -1.36 5.36
N LEU A 176 8.45 -1.16 4.57
CA LEU A 176 9.50 -0.19 4.81
C LEU A 176 9.57 0.74 3.61
N GLY A 177 9.47 2.04 3.83
CA GLY A 177 9.39 3.01 2.76
C GLY A 177 10.12 4.30 3.05
N MET A 178 10.31 5.06 1.98
CA MET A 178 10.87 6.41 2.02
C MET A 178 9.95 7.36 1.26
N LYS A 179 9.78 8.57 1.78
CA LYS A 179 9.03 9.64 1.11
C LYS A 179 9.87 10.90 1.01
N TYR A 180 9.59 11.68 -0.04
CA TYR A 180 10.10 13.04 -0.24
C TYR A 180 8.92 14.01 -0.22
N THR A 181 8.97 14.97 0.68
CA THR A 181 7.96 16.04 0.85
C THR A 181 8.50 17.32 0.21
N PHE A 182 7.68 17.98 -0.61
CA PHE A 182 8.03 19.19 -1.35
C PHE A 182 7.89 20.45 -0.51
#